data_bedbc5fb3096bfa5441bb234cbe264a4
#
_entry.id   bedbc5fb3096bfa5441bb234cbe264a4
#
_cell.length_a   1.000
_cell.length_b   1.000
_cell.length_c   1.000
_cell.angle_alpha   90.00
_cell.angle_beta   90.00
_cell.angle_gamma   90.00
#
_symmetry.space_group_name_H-M   'P 1'
#
loop_
_entity.id
_entity.type
_entity.pdbx_description
1 polymer ?
#
loop_
_entity_poly.entity_id
_entity_poly.type
_entity_poly.pdbx_seq_one_letter_code
_entity_poly.pdbx_strand_id
1 'polypeptide(L)'
;STPKHAMDENDLIAQIELSKRILKCEPYGPRVTVTEMSAQSIITYGEEMGVVCRAKHTLGDVLSMQGETAVLQSYFRNNVLHLFSAAAWISLCFQNNRRLSRNGLVHLGLNVYPFMKSELFLPWSDAEFAERLNKTIDLFIREGILSASSEDSEMLYRASGQTDEVFQLRTIAHSMQ
;
A
#
# COMPACT_ATOMS: atom_id res chain seq x y z
N SER A 1 20.34 18.77 -6.43
CA SER A 1 19.05 18.24 -6.92
C SER A 1 18.63 17.11 -6.01
N THR A 2 17.48 17.25 -5.39
CA THR A 2 16.90 16.19 -4.54
C THR A 2 16.64 14.95 -5.42
N PRO A 3 17.07 13.75 -5.01
CA PRO A 3 16.77 12.53 -5.76
C PRO A 3 15.25 12.37 -5.91
N LYS A 4 14.78 11.98 -7.08
CA LYS A 4 13.35 11.84 -7.39
C LYS A 4 12.56 10.86 -6.48
N HIS A 5 13.26 10.08 -5.65
CA HIS A 5 12.69 9.06 -4.77
C HIS A 5 13.36 9.10 -3.39
N ALA A 6 13.41 10.26 -2.78
CA ALA A 6 13.92 10.43 -1.42
C ALA A 6 12.75 10.45 -0.42
N MET A 7 12.90 9.74 0.70
CA MET A 7 11.89 9.61 1.75
C MET A 7 12.55 9.76 3.12
N ASP A 8 11.86 10.36 4.08
CA ASP A 8 12.27 10.36 5.48
C ASP A 8 12.32 8.92 6.03
N GLU A 9 13.25 8.65 6.93
CA GLU A 9 13.44 7.31 7.49
C GLU A 9 12.18 6.81 8.24
N ASN A 10 11.52 7.67 9.01
CA ASN A 10 10.32 7.28 9.76
C ASN A 10 9.15 6.95 8.82
N ASP A 11 9.02 7.73 7.74
CA ASP A 11 8.01 7.46 6.70
C ASP A 11 8.27 6.11 6.02
N LEU A 12 9.52 5.81 5.72
CA LEU A 12 9.89 4.53 5.12
C LEU A 12 9.63 3.36 6.09
N ILE A 13 9.95 3.51 7.38
CA ILE A 13 9.64 2.52 8.42
C ILE A 13 8.12 2.27 8.47
N ALA A 14 7.31 3.33 8.53
CA ALA A 14 5.86 3.21 8.55
C ALA A 14 5.31 2.50 7.30
N GLN A 15 5.86 2.81 6.13
CA GLN A 15 5.52 2.17 4.86
C GLN A 15 5.86 0.67 4.84
N ILE A 16 7.04 0.29 5.32
CA ILE A 16 7.45 -1.12 5.38
C ILE A 16 6.52 -1.90 6.33
N GLU A 17 6.25 -1.37 7.53
CA GLU A 17 5.39 -2.04 8.50
C GLU A 17 3.94 -2.14 8.00
N LEU A 18 3.40 -1.12 7.35
CA LEU A 18 2.07 -1.19 6.73
C LEU A 18 2.04 -2.23 5.60
N SER A 19 3.07 -2.26 4.75
CA SER A 19 3.19 -3.25 3.67
C SER A 19 3.21 -4.68 4.21
N LYS A 20 3.95 -4.93 5.29
CA LYS A 20 3.97 -6.24 5.97
C LYS A 20 2.59 -6.63 6.50
N ARG A 21 1.86 -5.69 7.11
CA ARG A 21 0.49 -5.93 7.61
C ARG A 21 -0.50 -6.24 6.49
N ILE A 22 -0.42 -5.52 5.36
CA ILE A 22 -1.26 -5.79 4.18
C ILE A 22 -0.97 -7.21 3.66
N LEU A 23 0.30 -7.56 3.47
CA LEU A 23 0.70 -8.88 2.97
C LEU A 23 0.32 -10.03 3.91
N LYS A 24 0.37 -9.81 5.24
CA LYS A 24 -0.07 -10.79 6.25
C LYS A 24 -1.59 -10.91 6.33
N CYS A 25 -2.32 -9.81 6.12
CA CYS A 25 -3.79 -9.80 6.17
C CYS A 25 -4.40 -10.67 5.06
N GLU A 26 -3.88 -10.53 3.84
CA GLU A 26 -4.38 -11.22 2.65
C GLU A 26 -3.23 -11.78 1.81
N PRO A 27 -2.60 -12.87 2.23
CA PRO A 27 -1.52 -13.48 1.46
C PRO A 27 -2.03 -13.91 0.08
N TYR A 28 -1.22 -13.69 -0.93
CA TYR A 28 -1.55 -14.06 -2.32
C TYR A 28 -1.81 -15.56 -2.50
N GLY A 29 -1.14 -16.36 -1.72
CA GLY A 29 -1.30 -17.81 -1.73
C GLY A 29 -0.62 -18.48 -0.52
N PRO A 30 -0.85 -19.77 -0.30
CA PRO A 30 -0.44 -20.46 0.93
C PRO A 30 1.08 -20.58 1.12
N ARG A 31 1.85 -20.33 0.06
CA ARG A 31 3.32 -20.35 0.09
C ARG A 31 3.97 -18.98 0.24
N VAL A 32 3.18 -17.92 0.28
CA VAL A 32 3.72 -16.56 0.49
C VAL A 32 4.02 -16.38 1.96
N THR A 33 5.27 -16.05 2.26
CA THR A 33 5.73 -15.73 3.61
C THR A 33 6.18 -14.27 3.66
N VAL A 34 5.88 -13.60 4.77
CA VAL A 34 6.33 -12.23 5.04
C VAL A 34 7.44 -12.30 6.06
N THR A 35 8.55 -11.60 5.80
CA THR A 35 9.69 -11.57 6.73
C THR A 35 9.30 -11.04 8.11
N GLU A 36 9.89 -11.61 9.16
CA GLU A 36 9.74 -11.13 10.54
C GLU A 36 10.79 -10.06 10.91
N MET A 37 11.72 -9.75 10.02
CA MET A 37 12.69 -8.66 10.25
C MET A 37 11.97 -7.35 10.54
N SER A 38 12.48 -6.54 11.46
CA SER A 38 11.97 -5.19 11.68
C SER A 38 12.18 -4.31 10.45
N ALA A 39 11.37 -3.27 10.27
CA ALA A 39 11.56 -2.30 9.19
C ALA A 39 12.97 -1.69 9.20
N GLN A 40 13.49 -1.37 10.39
CA GLN A 40 14.85 -0.87 10.56
C GLN A 40 15.89 -1.86 10.05
N SER A 41 15.75 -3.15 10.37
CA SER A 41 16.68 -4.19 9.89
C SER A 41 16.61 -4.36 8.37
N ILE A 42 15.41 -4.22 7.77
CA ILE A 42 15.23 -4.27 6.32
C ILE A 42 15.94 -3.08 5.65
N ILE A 43 15.85 -1.87 6.23
CA ILE A 43 16.54 -0.68 5.74
C ILE A 43 18.05 -0.88 5.82
N THR A 44 18.56 -1.29 6.97
CA THR A 44 20.00 -1.57 7.17
C THR A 44 20.53 -2.58 6.15
N TYR A 45 19.78 -3.66 5.93
CA TYR A 45 20.13 -4.66 4.92
C TYR A 45 20.13 -4.07 3.50
N GLY A 46 19.19 -3.18 3.19
CA GLY A 46 19.16 -2.46 1.91
C GLY A 46 20.35 -1.51 1.74
N GLU A 47 20.84 -0.90 2.81
CA GLU A 47 22.07 -0.08 2.81
C GLU A 47 23.31 -0.94 2.59
N GLU A 48 23.44 -2.08 3.28
CA GLU A 48 24.52 -3.05 3.11
C GLU A 48 24.61 -3.60 1.68
N MET A 49 23.47 -3.82 1.05
CA MET A 49 23.38 -4.24 -0.36
C MET A 49 23.64 -3.10 -1.36
N GLY A 50 23.79 -1.87 -0.92
CA GLY A 50 23.94 -0.69 -1.78
C GLY A 50 22.68 -0.33 -2.56
N VAL A 51 21.50 -0.83 -2.17
CA VAL A 51 20.20 -0.53 -2.79
C VAL A 51 19.65 0.79 -2.27
N VAL A 52 19.88 1.08 -1.00
CA VAL A 52 19.45 2.28 -0.29
C VAL A 52 20.66 3.13 0.08
N CYS A 53 20.58 4.43 -0.15
CA CYS A 53 21.59 5.41 0.24
C CYS A 53 21.00 6.34 1.29
N ARG A 54 21.72 6.51 2.41
CA ARG A 54 21.36 7.41 3.51
C ARG A 54 22.08 8.75 3.37
N ALA A 55 21.32 9.83 3.43
CA ALA A 55 21.85 11.19 3.57
C ALA A 55 21.44 11.74 4.94
N LYS A 56 22.43 12.06 5.77
CA LYS A 56 22.19 12.67 7.09
C LYS A 56 21.67 14.09 6.93
N HIS A 57 20.61 14.42 7.63
CA HIS A 57 20.05 15.76 7.67
C HIS A 57 19.66 16.15 9.10
N THR A 58 19.74 17.44 9.42
CA THR A 58 19.46 17.95 10.78
C THR A 58 18.01 17.75 11.24
N LEU A 59 17.08 17.56 10.29
CA LEU A 59 15.64 17.36 10.55
C LEU A 59 15.21 15.88 10.42
N GLY A 60 16.17 14.96 10.23
CA GLY A 60 15.91 13.52 10.04
C GLY A 60 16.67 12.98 8.84
N ASP A 61 17.10 11.72 8.92
CA ASP A 61 17.84 11.09 7.84
C ASP A 61 16.92 10.84 6.63
N VAL A 62 17.44 11.12 5.44
CA VAL A 62 16.74 10.93 4.17
C VAL A 62 17.32 9.71 3.45
N LEU A 63 16.45 8.77 3.11
CA LEU A 63 16.79 7.56 2.38
C LEU A 63 16.39 7.70 0.91
N SER A 64 17.25 7.22 0.01
CA SER A 64 17.02 7.31 -1.43
C SER A 64 17.60 6.11 -2.17
N MET A 65 17.06 5.84 -3.36
CA MET A 65 17.66 4.92 -4.33
C MET A 65 18.21 5.75 -5.50
N GLN A 66 19.38 5.39 -6.03
CA GLN A 66 20.06 6.18 -7.05
C GLN A 66 20.40 5.35 -8.29
N GLY A 67 20.48 6.04 -9.44
CA GLY A 67 21.01 5.51 -10.69
C GLY A 67 20.34 4.25 -11.20
N GLU A 68 21.14 3.31 -11.67
CA GLU A 68 20.68 2.04 -12.24
C GLU A 68 19.93 1.16 -11.22
N THR A 69 20.28 1.26 -9.94
CA THR A 69 19.60 0.54 -8.86
C THR A 69 18.11 0.94 -8.79
N ALA A 70 17.79 2.23 -8.96
CA ALA A 70 16.39 2.69 -8.94
C ALA A 70 15.59 2.12 -10.12
N VAL A 71 16.20 1.98 -11.30
CA VAL A 71 15.56 1.36 -12.48
C VAL A 71 15.31 -0.12 -12.24
N LEU A 72 16.32 -0.84 -11.73
CA LEU A 72 16.22 -2.27 -11.42
C LEU A 72 15.15 -2.53 -10.34
N GLN A 73 15.10 -1.71 -9.28
CA GLN A 73 14.09 -1.83 -8.23
C GLN A 73 12.69 -1.52 -8.74
N SER A 74 12.53 -0.61 -9.71
CA SER A 74 11.25 -0.38 -10.37
C SER A 74 10.76 -1.62 -11.12
N TYR A 75 11.65 -2.36 -11.77
CA TYR A 75 11.32 -3.63 -12.39
C TYR A 75 10.87 -4.68 -11.36
N PHE A 76 11.62 -4.86 -10.27
CA PHE A 76 11.23 -5.78 -9.20
C PHE A 76 9.94 -5.38 -8.50
N ARG A 77 9.71 -4.07 -8.30
CA ARG A 77 8.43 -3.57 -7.78
C ARG A 77 7.26 -4.04 -8.64
N ASN A 78 7.37 -3.96 -9.97
CA ASN A 78 6.29 -4.37 -10.87
C ASN A 78 5.93 -5.86 -10.70
N ASN A 79 6.90 -6.69 -10.35
CA ASN A 79 6.67 -8.12 -10.11
C ASN A 79 5.87 -8.41 -8.82
N VAL A 80 5.72 -7.45 -7.91
CA VAL A 80 5.00 -7.62 -6.64
C VAL A 80 3.73 -6.78 -6.53
N LEU A 81 3.41 -5.94 -7.53
CA LEU A 81 2.23 -5.07 -7.51
C LEU A 81 0.92 -5.84 -7.31
N HIS A 82 0.81 -7.02 -7.90
CA HIS A 82 -0.36 -7.86 -7.78
C HIS A 82 -0.69 -8.24 -6.32
N LEU A 83 0.31 -8.26 -5.42
CA LEU A 83 0.14 -8.55 -4.00
C LEU A 83 -0.62 -7.44 -3.25
N PHE A 84 -0.60 -6.22 -3.78
CA PHE A 84 -1.21 -5.02 -3.19
C PHE A 84 -2.49 -4.58 -3.92
N SER A 85 -3.00 -5.37 -4.86
CA SER A 85 -4.09 -4.96 -5.75
C SER A 85 -5.35 -4.48 -5.00
N ALA A 86 -5.80 -5.18 -3.97
CA ALA A 86 -6.96 -4.77 -3.16
C ALA A 86 -6.69 -3.49 -2.36
N ALA A 87 -5.51 -3.39 -1.71
CA ALA A 87 -5.13 -2.22 -0.94
C ALA A 87 -4.98 -0.97 -1.81
N ALA A 88 -4.35 -1.11 -2.97
CA ALA A 88 -4.17 -0.03 -3.91
C ALA A 88 -5.50 0.43 -4.52
N TRP A 89 -6.40 -0.48 -4.87
CA TRP A 89 -7.74 -0.15 -5.33
C TRP A 89 -8.53 0.68 -4.31
N ILE A 90 -8.57 0.21 -3.04
CA ILE A 90 -9.25 0.96 -1.97
C ILE A 90 -8.63 2.34 -1.80
N SER A 91 -7.29 2.43 -1.80
CA SER A 91 -6.58 3.71 -1.67
C SER A 91 -6.93 4.70 -2.79
N LEU A 92 -7.05 4.21 -4.03
CA LEU A 92 -7.47 5.03 -5.17
C LEU A 92 -8.89 5.58 -5.00
N CYS A 93 -9.80 4.80 -4.45
CA CYS A 93 -11.18 5.22 -4.21
C CYS A 93 -11.29 6.44 -3.26
N PHE A 94 -10.33 6.61 -2.36
CA PHE A 94 -10.35 7.66 -1.34
C PHE A 94 -9.42 8.86 -1.62
N GLN A 95 -8.72 8.90 -2.74
CA GLN A 95 -7.80 10.01 -3.06
C GLN A 95 -8.46 11.40 -3.11
N ASN A 96 -9.76 11.49 -3.37
CA ASN A 96 -10.49 12.74 -3.57
C ASN A 96 -11.50 13.04 -2.44
N ASN A 97 -11.19 12.69 -1.19
CA ASN A 97 -12.07 12.89 -0.03
C ASN A 97 -13.50 12.34 -0.21
N ARG A 98 -13.65 11.28 -0.99
CA ARG A 98 -14.94 10.63 -1.21
C ARG A 98 -15.39 9.92 0.06
N ARG A 99 -16.71 9.83 0.21
CA ARG A 99 -17.38 8.97 1.19
C ARG A 99 -18.03 7.84 0.41
N LEU A 100 -17.74 6.61 0.79
CA LEU A 100 -18.24 5.42 0.11
C LEU A 100 -18.67 4.39 1.15
N SER A 101 -19.78 3.73 0.89
CA SER A 101 -20.19 2.58 1.70
C SER A 101 -19.34 1.35 1.36
N ARG A 102 -19.30 0.37 2.25
CA ARG A 102 -18.61 -0.90 2.03
C ARG A 102 -19.10 -1.59 0.76
N ASN A 103 -20.44 -1.67 0.62
CA ASN A 103 -21.05 -2.28 -0.57
C ASN A 103 -20.69 -1.53 -1.85
N GLY A 104 -20.66 -0.19 -1.79
CA GLY A 104 -20.25 0.65 -2.92
C GLY A 104 -18.79 0.40 -3.32
N LEU A 105 -17.89 0.32 -2.35
CA LEU A 105 -16.47 0.01 -2.58
C LEU A 105 -16.26 -1.36 -3.24
N VAL A 106 -16.93 -2.39 -2.71
CA VAL A 106 -16.82 -3.76 -3.24
C VAL A 106 -17.43 -3.83 -4.64
N HIS A 107 -18.60 -3.23 -4.86
CA HIS A 107 -19.24 -3.20 -6.17
C HIS A 107 -18.40 -2.50 -7.23
N LEU A 108 -17.85 -1.33 -6.91
CA LEU A 108 -16.92 -0.62 -7.81
C LEU A 108 -15.66 -1.46 -8.08
N GLY A 109 -15.13 -2.12 -7.06
CA GLY A 109 -13.98 -3.02 -7.21
C GLY A 109 -14.26 -4.17 -8.16
N LEU A 110 -15.40 -4.82 -8.02
CA LEU A 110 -15.81 -5.92 -8.89
C LEU A 110 -16.03 -5.49 -10.35
N ASN A 111 -16.49 -4.26 -10.58
CA ASN A 111 -16.64 -3.72 -11.94
C ASN A 111 -15.29 -3.52 -12.66
N VAL A 112 -14.24 -3.20 -11.91
CA VAL A 112 -12.88 -2.99 -12.45
C VAL A 112 -12.07 -4.30 -12.43
N TYR A 113 -12.48 -5.26 -11.61
CA TYR A 113 -11.74 -6.50 -11.37
C TYR A 113 -11.38 -7.29 -12.65
N PRO A 114 -12.26 -7.43 -13.68
CA PRO A 114 -11.90 -8.13 -14.91
C PRO A 114 -10.65 -7.54 -15.60
N PHE A 115 -10.50 -6.22 -15.59
CA PHE A 115 -9.33 -5.53 -16.14
C PHE A 115 -8.09 -5.78 -15.27
N MET A 116 -8.21 -5.60 -13.95
CA MET A 116 -7.12 -5.87 -12.99
C MET A 116 -6.67 -7.33 -13.08
N LYS A 117 -7.61 -8.26 -13.19
CA LYS A 117 -7.33 -9.69 -13.30
C LYS A 117 -6.52 -10.03 -14.54
N SER A 118 -6.86 -9.42 -15.68
CA SER A 118 -6.14 -9.59 -16.94
C SER A 118 -4.73 -9.02 -16.88
N GLU A 119 -4.59 -7.78 -16.40
CA GLU A 119 -3.29 -7.07 -16.39
C GLU A 119 -2.32 -7.60 -15.34
N LEU A 120 -2.82 -7.99 -14.17
CA LEU A 120 -2.01 -8.45 -13.03
C LEU A 120 -2.00 -9.98 -12.87
N PHE A 121 -2.65 -10.70 -13.76
CA PHE A 121 -2.76 -12.17 -13.72
C PHE A 121 -3.28 -12.70 -12.38
N LEU A 122 -4.32 -12.03 -11.83
CA LEU A 122 -4.87 -12.40 -10.53
C LEU A 122 -5.64 -13.73 -10.61
N PRO A 123 -5.38 -14.68 -9.69
CA PRO A 123 -5.97 -16.03 -9.79
C PRO A 123 -7.39 -16.11 -9.21
N TRP A 124 -7.84 -15.07 -8.49
CA TRP A 124 -9.05 -15.14 -7.68
C TRP A 124 -10.33 -15.08 -8.51
N SER A 125 -11.39 -15.70 -8.00
CA SER A 125 -12.76 -15.45 -8.45
C SER A 125 -13.25 -14.10 -7.95
N ASP A 126 -14.38 -13.62 -8.50
CA ASP A 126 -15.01 -12.36 -8.07
C ASP A 126 -15.37 -12.40 -6.57
N ALA A 127 -15.86 -13.55 -6.08
CA ALA A 127 -16.19 -13.74 -4.66
C ALA A 127 -14.94 -13.66 -3.76
N GLU A 128 -13.85 -14.30 -4.15
CA GLU A 128 -12.57 -14.23 -3.41
C GLU A 128 -12.00 -12.82 -3.43
N PHE A 129 -12.11 -12.09 -4.55
CA PHE A 129 -11.66 -10.71 -4.62
C PHE A 129 -12.52 -9.78 -3.75
N ALA A 130 -13.84 -9.97 -3.74
CA ALA A 130 -14.75 -9.26 -2.85
C ALA A 130 -14.40 -9.48 -1.36
N GLU A 131 -14.07 -10.71 -0.98
CA GLU A 131 -13.63 -11.03 0.38
C GLU A 131 -12.32 -10.32 0.73
N ARG A 132 -11.35 -10.29 -0.19
CA ARG A 132 -10.08 -9.57 -0.03
C ARG A 132 -10.30 -8.07 0.16
N LEU A 133 -11.20 -7.46 -0.62
CA LEU A 133 -11.57 -6.06 -0.44
C LEU A 133 -12.14 -5.82 0.96
N ASN A 134 -13.06 -6.67 1.43
CA ASN A 134 -13.65 -6.54 2.75
C ASN A 134 -12.60 -6.63 3.88
N LYS A 135 -11.72 -7.61 3.82
CA LYS A 135 -10.64 -7.78 4.82
C LYS A 135 -9.65 -6.60 4.80
N THR A 136 -9.36 -6.07 3.60
CA THR A 136 -8.49 -4.89 3.48
C THR A 136 -9.16 -3.63 4.03
N ILE A 137 -10.47 -3.45 3.83
CA ILE A 137 -11.24 -2.36 4.46
C ILE A 137 -11.15 -2.46 5.99
N ASP A 138 -11.36 -3.67 6.55
CA ASP A 138 -11.26 -3.89 7.99
C ASP A 138 -9.85 -3.62 8.53
N LEU A 139 -8.82 -4.00 7.78
CA LEU A 139 -7.44 -3.64 8.11
C LEU A 139 -7.26 -2.13 8.13
N PHE A 140 -7.69 -1.40 7.11
CA PHE A 140 -7.51 0.04 7.02
C PHE A 140 -8.28 0.81 8.11
N ILE A 141 -9.44 0.30 8.53
CA ILE A 141 -10.17 0.85 9.68
C ILE A 141 -9.39 0.63 10.97
N ARG A 142 -8.88 -0.58 11.20
CA ARG A 142 -8.09 -0.94 12.39
C ARG A 142 -6.79 -0.15 12.49
N GLU A 143 -6.15 0.11 11.35
CA GLU A 143 -4.92 0.92 11.27
C GLU A 143 -5.19 2.43 11.32
N GLY A 144 -6.46 2.86 11.41
CA GLY A 144 -6.83 4.27 11.43
C GLY A 144 -6.73 4.99 10.07
N ILE A 145 -6.41 4.27 9.00
CA ILE A 145 -6.29 4.82 7.63
C ILE A 145 -7.66 5.24 7.09
N LEU A 146 -8.70 4.47 7.40
CA LEU A 146 -10.08 4.81 7.11
C LEU A 146 -10.85 5.07 8.41
N SER A 147 -11.68 6.11 8.40
CA SER A 147 -12.64 6.39 9.45
C SER A 147 -14.05 6.07 8.97
N ALA A 148 -14.86 5.46 9.84
CA ALA A 148 -16.25 5.16 9.58
C ALA A 148 -17.16 6.22 10.23
N SER A 149 -18.21 6.64 9.54
CA SER A 149 -19.29 7.48 10.07
C SER A 149 -20.64 6.91 9.65
N SER A 150 -21.65 7.00 10.53
CA SER A 150 -23.00 6.60 10.20
C SER A 150 -23.79 7.83 9.71
N GLU A 151 -24.31 7.77 8.48
CA GLU A 151 -25.18 8.79 7.90
C GLU A 151 -26.41 8.07 7.29
N ASP A 152 -27.61 8.55 7.57
CA ASP A 152 -28.88 8.03 7.03
C ASP A 152 -29.02 6.49 7.09
N SER A 153 -28.62 5.89 8.21
CA SER A 153 -28.63 4.44 8.44
C SER A 153 -27.61 3.64 7.59
N GLU A 154 -26.75 4.29 6.83
CA GLU A 154 -25.66 3.65 6.09
C GLU A 154 -24.29 3.99 6.72
N MET A 155 -23.39 2.98 6.78
CA MET A 155 -22.03 3.19 7.25
C MET A 155 -21.17 3.65 6.09
N LEU A 156 -20.72 4.90 6.15
CA LEU A 156 -19.83 5.49 5.16
C LEU A 156 -18.40 5.53 5.66
N TYR A 157 -17.47 5.30 4.76
CA TYR A 157 -16.02 5.33 5.01
C TYR A 157 -15.41 6.51 4.28
N ARG A 158 -14.38 7.10 4.89
CA ARG A 158 -13.56 8.16 4.29
C ARG A 158 -12.11 7.97 4.71
N ALA A 159 -11.17 8.55 3.96
CA ALA A 159 -9.79 8.65 4.42
C ALA A 159 -9.73 9.43 5.73
N SER A 160 -8.95 8.95 6.69
CA SER A 160 -8.67 9.69 7.92
C SER A 160 -8.02 11.03 7.60
N GLY A 161 -8.40 12.08 8.30
CA GLY A 161 -7.93 13.43 8.02
C GLY A 161 -6.50 13.72 8.48
N GLN A 162 -5.79 12.73 9.01
CA GLN A 162 -4.41 12.89 9.46
C GLN A 162 -3.45 12.82 8.27
N THR A 163 -2.44 13.68 8.27
CA THR A 163 -1.54 13.89 7.12
C THR A 163 -0.75 12.62 6.77
N ASP A 164 -0.31 11.86 7.79
CA ASP A 164 0.49 10.65 7.61
C ASP A 164 -0.29 9.51 6.98
N GLU A 165 -1.56 9.36 7.33
CA GLU A 165 -2.45 8.31 6.80
C GLU A 165 -2.87 8.58 5.36
N VAL A 166 -3.13 9.85 5.01
CA VAL A 166 -3.37 10.27 3.62
C VAL A 166 -2.12 10.05 2.77
N PHE A 167 -0.93 10.28 3.33
CA PHE A 167 0.33 10.00 2.67
C PHE A 167 0.50 8.51 2.40
N GLN A 168 0.21 7.66 3.37
CA GLN A 168 0.26 6.19 3.22
C GLN A 168 -0.68 5.70 2.12
N LEU A 169 -1.94 6.17 2.10
CA LEU A 169 -2.90 5.85 1.03
C LEU A 169 -2.38 6.28 -0.35
N ARG A 170 -1.84 7.50 -0.46
CA ARG A 170 -1.28 8.00 -1.72
C ARG A 170 -0.11 7.16 -2.20
N THR A 171 0.77 6.72 -1.31
CA THR A 171 1.93 5.92 -1.68
C THR A 171 1.50 4.53 -2.17
N ILE A 172 0.53 3.89 -1.51
CA ILE A 172 -0.03 2.61 -1.97
C ILE A 172 -0.71 2.78 -3.34
N ALA A 173 -1.52 3.83 -3.51
CA ALA A 173 -2.20 4.12 -4.76
C ALA A 173 -1.21 4.42 -5.90
N HIS A 174 -0.13 5.18 -5.61
CA HIS A 174 0.89 5.54 -6.60
C HIS A 174 1.74 4.34 -7.06
N SER A 175 1.77 3.26 -6.28
CA SER A 175 2.47 2.04 -6.69
C SER A 175 1.81 1.34 -7.89
N MET A 176 0.55 1.69 -8.23
CA MET A 176 -0.20 1.11 -9.34
C MET A 176 -0.32 2.04 -10.57
N GLN A 177 0.21 3.25 -10.51
CA GLN A 177 0.35 4.16 -11.65
C GLN A 177 1.73 4.00 -12.31
#